data_066e43b96cdf719a3e35c87517ebecd6
#
_entry.id   066e43b96cdf719a3e35c87517ebecd6
#
_cell.length_a   1.000
_cell.length_b   1.000
_cell.length_c   1.000
_cell.angle_alpha   90.00
_cell.angle_beta   90.00
_cell.angle_gamma   90.00
#
_symmetry.space_group_name_H-M   'P 1'
#
loop_
_entity.id
_entity.type
_entity.pdbx_description
1 polymer ?
#
loop_
_entity_poly.entity_id
_entity_poly.type
_entity_poly.pdbx_seq_one_letter_code
_entity_poly.pdbx_strand_id
1 'polypeptide(L)'
;MHNKRYSMIVIALAAVAAMIVATQQPIAAQAPQGGGQKGGGAKGGGFGGGAAKGGAAKGVPAAPLPTQPTAVALPTLSAKITGPGAIYDSAVSQWPGRDVKFYKYDTDEYFVSGTANGKPYKTRLVIRRPADNARFSGLVLSEAMHPAGNAHAFEYTSVYLMSSGHIAAEILTGTSAVPLAANKERYADLTLSNDQTNEILAQVGALIRSKTGPLADVTVRKQVLFGTSASSAILTNYLPAHMVYRTPEMQHIYDGFMPTSNGSVIMAVDVPLIQVPTQHEQENIATNRQDGDAAGDQYRNYEFAGMGHLDSRNNGPRLPQSACVNPLSNYPLEAYMSVALYHLLRWVDQGIVPPRADRILIDRNRNNDGSLMALDEHGNAKGGIRNPYVDMPVAKYTARNTAAPTNGNALLCGLSVYTTAIPKAELKKMYGSKSNYVKKVDARLKELEKAGWSLPVYHDLILADAKAVDF
;
A
#
# COMPACT_ATOMS: atom_id res chain seq x y z
N MET A 1 1.92 -24.05 -22.31
CA MET A 1 2.67 -23.79 -21.06
C MET A 1 2.31 -22.49 -20.33
N HIS A 2 1.60 -21.53 -20.97
CA HIS A 2 1.20 -20.24 -20.35
C HIS A 2 0.08 -20.39 -19.30
N ASN A 3 -0.91 -21.27 -19.51
CA ASN A 3 -2.09 -21.39 -18.65
C ASN A 3 -1.85 -21.94 -17.22
N LYS A 4 -0.78 -22.71 -16.99
CA LYS A 4 -0.50 -23.25 -15.65
C LYS A 4 0.08 -22.22 -14.67
N ARG A 5 0.78 -21.18 -15.18
CA ARG A 5 1.34 -20.12 -14.33
C ARG A 5 0.27 -19.17 -13.77
N TYR A 6 -0.78 -18.88 -14.56
CA TYR A 6 -1.87 -18.04 -14.09
C TYR A 6 -2.72 -18.69 -12.99
N SER A 7 -2.92 -20.02 -13.05
CA SER A 7 -3.68 -20.73 -11.99
C SER A 7 -3.00 -20.68 -10.61
N MET A 8 -1.67 -20.74 -10.56
CA MET A 8 -0.95 -20.68 -9.27
C MET A 8 -0.97 -19.27 -8.64
N ILE A 9 -0.93 -18.23 -9.45
CA ILE A 9 -0.98 -16.84 -8.96
C ILE A 9 -2.37 -16.52 -8.39
N VAL A 10 -3.44 -17.00 -9.01
CA VAL A 10 -4.81 -16.82 -8.52
C VAL A 10 -5.03 -17.54 -7.18
N ILE A 11 -4.44 -18.72 -6.97
CA ILE A 11 -4.54 -19.46 -5.71
C ILE A 11 -3.78 -18.76 -4.59
N ALA A 12 -2.59 -18.17 -4.86
CA ALA A 12 -1.84 -17.40 -3.87
C ALA A 12 -2.57 -16.11 -3.44
N LEU A 13 -3.22 -15.41 -4.37
CA LEU A 13 -4.03 -14.24 -4.08
C LEU A 13 -5.27 -14.56 -3.24
N ALA A 14 -5.92 -15.70 -3.45
CA ALA A 14 -7.06 -16.15 -2.66
C ALA A 14 -6.67 -16.49 -1.20
N ALA A 15 -5.49 -17.07 -0.98
CA ALA A 15 -4.99 -17.40 0.36
C ALA A 15 -4.65 -16.12 1.16
N VAL A 16 -4.11 -15.10 0.52
CA VAL A 16 -3.77 -13.81 1.16
C VAL A 16 -5.03 -13.03 1.51
N ALA A 17 -6.04 -13.07 0.67
CA ALA A 17 -7.32 -12.43 0.93
C ALA A 17 -8.04 -13.01 2.16
N ALA A 18 -7.92 -14.31 2.42
CA ALA A 18 -8.44 -14.94 3.63
C ALA A 18 -7.71 -14.48 4.91
N MET A 19 -6.42 -14.13 4.83
CA MET A 19 -5.66 -13.57 5.97
C MET A 19 -6.07 -12.14 6.33
N ILE A 20 -6.44 -11.31 5.35
CA ILE A 20 -6.86 -9.91 5.59
C ILE A 20 -8.14 -9.87 6.43
N VAL A 21 -9.07 -10.81 6.22
CA VAL A 21 -10.33 -10.87 6.99
C VAL A 21 -10.10 -11.36 8.43
N ALA A 22 -9.09 -12.21 8.65
CA ALA A 22 -8.82 -12.77 9.99
C ALA A 22 -8.12 -11.78 10.95
N THR A 23 -7.47 -10.73 10.44
CA THR A 23 -6.77 -9.74 11.27
C THR A 23 -7.60 -8.49 11.60
N GLN A 24 -8.80 -8.36 11.06
CA GLN A 24 -9.69 -7.21 11.29
C GLN A 24 -10.74 -7.44 12.39
N GLN A 25 -10.50 -8.30 13.36
CA GLN A 25 -11.39 -8.39 14.52
C GLN A 25 -11.19 -7.18 15.44
N PRO A 26 -12.27 -6.46 15.85
CA PRO A 26 -12.14 -5.35 16.77
C PRO A 26 -11.75 -5.85 18.16
N ILE A 27 -10.77 -5.21 18.77
CA ILE A 27 -10.48 -5.36 20.20
C ILE A 27 -11.70 -4.80 20.95
N ALA A 28 -12.49 -5.67 21.55
CA ALA A 28 -13.61 -5.29 22.40
C ALA A 28 -13.06 -4.56 23.64
N ALA A 29 -13.38 -3.29 23.77
CA ALA A 29 -13.19 -2.56 25.01
C ALA A 29 -14.09 -3.19 26.10
N GLN A 30 -13.51 -3.63 27.19
CA GLN A 30 -14.25 -4.08 28.37
C GLN A 30 -15.03 -2.91 28.98
N ALA A 31 -16.36 -2.98 28.94
CA ALA A 31 -17.24 -2.13 29.74
C ALA A 31 -17.60 -2.84 31.05
N PRO A 32 -17.86 -2.12 32.15
CA PRO A 32 -18.11 -2.71 33.45
C PRO A 32 -19.48 -3.39 33.52
N GLN A 33 -19.57 -4.48 34.29
CA GLN A 33 -20.76 -5.28 34.52
C GLN A 33 -21.83 -4.50 35.32
N GLY A 34 -23.04 -4.50 34.80
CA GLY A 34 -24.24 -4.05 35.50
C GLY A 34 -25.48 -4.83 35.01
N GLY A 35 -26.12 -5.50 35.94
CA GLY A 35 -27.16 -6.51 35.93
C GLY A 35 -28.39 -6.39 35.05
N GLY A 36 -28.81 -7.52 34.63
CA GLY A 36 -30.10 -8.15 34.48
C GLY A 36 -31.32 -7.45 33.90
N GLN A 37 -31.88 -8.07 32.84
CA GLN A 37 -33.26 -8.57 32.86
C GLN A 37 -33.63 -9.33 31.58
N LYS A 38 -34.44 -10.39 31.75
CA LYS A 38 -34.96 -11.32 30.74
C LYS A 38 -36.11 -10.70 29.91
N GLY A 39 -36.23 -11.10 28.65
CA GLY A 39 -37.43 -10.92 27.82
C GLY A 39 -37.30 -11.44 26.41
N GLY A 40 -37.83 -12.59 26.10
CA GLY A 40 -38.83 -13.00 25.15
C GLY A 40 -38.54 -12.90 23.65
N GLY A 41 -38.47 -14.08 22.99
CA GLY A 41 -38.21 -14.48 21.66
C GLY A 41 -38.99 -13.86 20.50
N ALA A 42 -38.35 -13.98 19.30
CA ALA A 42 -39.01 -14.22 18.02
C ALA A 42 -38.05 -14.94 17.07
N LYS A 43 -38.55 -16.02 16.48
CA LYS A 43 -37.87 -16.86 15.50
C LYS A 43 -37.83 -16.17 14.12
N GLY A 44 -36.69 -16.16 13.42
CA GLY A 44 -36.55 -15.79 12.04
C GLY A 44 -35.43 -16.61 11.41
N GLY A 45 -35.76 -17.30 10.30
CA GLY A 45 -35.07 -18.42 9.67
C GLY A 45 -33.64 -18.18 9.23
N GLY A 46 -32.81 -19.21 9.41
CA GLY A 46 -31.42 -19.23 9.01
C GLY A 46 -31.26 -19.67 7.56
N PHE A 47 -30.26 -19.05 6.89
CA PHE A 47 -29.58 -19.64 5.75
C PHE A 47 -28.23 -20.15 6.23
N GLY A 48 -28.10 -21.48 6.27
CA GLY A 48 -26.89 -22.16 6.63
C GLY A 48 -25.90 -22.16 5.45
N GLY A 49 -24.81 -21.41 5.57
CA GLY A 49 -23.61 -21.59 4.78
C GLY A 49 -22.57 -22.31 5.62
N GLY A 50 -22.25 -23.57 5.28
CA GLY A 50 -21.27 -24.37 5.99
C GLY A 50 -19.87 -23.77 5.92
N ALA A 51 -19.42 -23.17 7.02
CA ALA A 51 -18.04 -22.79 7.20
C ALA A 51 -17.22 -24.07 7.50
N ALA A 52 -16.36 -24.46 6.57
CA ALA A 52 -15.32 -25.44 6.83
C ALA A 52 -14.44 -24.91 7.98
N LYS A 53 -14.39 -25.59 9.10
CA LYS A 53 -13.47 -25.35 10.22
C LYS A 53 -12.04 -25.71 9.78
N GLY A 54 -11.39 -24.78 9.08
CA GLY A 54 -9.93 -24.77 8.95
C GLY A 54 -9.36 -24.32 10.30
N GLY A 55 -8.82 -25.25 11.09
CA GLY A 55 -8.09 -24.92 12.31
C GLY A 55 -6.90 -24.06 11.94
N ALA A 56 -6.96 -22.76 12.27
CA ALA A 56 -5.79 -21.92 12.27
C ALA A 56 -4.77 -22.54 13.23
N ALA A 57 -3.64 -23.02 12.70
CA ALA A 57 -2.51 -23.38 13.53
C ALA A 57 -2.21 -22.19 14.43
N LYS A 58 -2.32 -22.37 15.75
CA LYS A 58 -1.94 -21.35 16.74
C LYS A 58 -0.44 -21.11 16.53
N GLY A 59 -0.10 -20.02 15.83
CA GLY A 59 1.28 -19.59 15.70
C GLY A 59 1.87 -19.41 17.09
N VAL A 60 3.13 -19.81 17.26
CA VAL A 60 3.87 -19.50 18.50
C VAL A 60 3.85 -17.98 18.67
N PRO A 61 3.44 -17.44 19.82
CA PRO A 61 3.42 -15.98 20.04
C PRO A 61 4.81 -15.39 19.80
N ALA A 62 4.85 -14.20 19.21
CA ALA A 62 6.09 -13.43 19.11
C ALA A 62 6.66 -13.20 20.52
N ALA A 63 8.00 -13.09 20.62
CA ALA A 63 8.64 -12.76 21.89
C ALA A 63 8.09 -11.45 22.47
N PRO A 64 7.98 -11.33 23.80
CA PRO A 64 7.58 -10.08 24.42
C PRO A 64 8.55 -8.94 24.02
N LEU A 65 8.00 -7.76 23.70
CA LEU A 65 8.80 -6.60 23.37
C LEU A 65 9.63 -6.16 24.61
N PRO A 66 10.86 -5.62 24.41
CA PRO A 66 11.61 -5.00 25.47
C PRO A 66 10.81 -3.88 26.17
N THR A 67 11.04 -3.68 27.46
CA THR A 67 10.36 -2.63 28.23
C THR A 67 11.05 -1.27 28.12
N GLN A 68 12.27 -1.24 27.57
CA GLN A 68 13.08 -0.04 27.35
C GLN A 68 13.62 -0.02 25.92
N PRO A 69 13.92 1.16 25.36
CA PRO A 69 14.57 1.25 24.07
C PRO A 69 15.83 0.37 24.01
N THR A 70 15.89 -0.48 22.99
CA THR A 70 16.92 -1.51 22.87
C THR A 70 17.47 -1.53 21.45
N ALA A 71 18.82 -1.49 21.34
CA ALA A 71 19.49 -1.64 20.07
C ALA A 71 19.29 -3.05 19.50
N VAL A 72 18.92 -3.15 18.22
CA VAL A 72 18.85 -4.45 17.55
C VAL A 72 20.23 -4.93 17.15
N ALA A 73 20.45 -6.23 17.18
CA ALA A 73 21.64 -6.83 16.59
C ALA A 73 21.56 -6.71 15.05
N LEU A 74 22.65 -6.28 14.42
CA LEU A 74 22.72 -6.25 12.96
C LEU A 74 22.84 -7.69 12.43
N PRO A 75 22.00 -8.09 11.47
CA PRO A 75 22.11 -9.39 10.83
C PRO A 75 23.26 -9.41 9.81
N THR A 76 23.63 -10.60 9.36
CA THR A 76 24.67 -10.79 8.34
C THR A 76 24.08 -10.62 6.94
N LEU A 77 24.75 -9.80 6.10
CA LEU A 77 24.43 -9.63 4.69
C LEU A 77 25.28 -10.56 3.83
N SER A 78 24.67 -11.26 2.87
CA SER A 78 25.42 -12.01 1.85
C SER A 78 26.11 -11.07 0.86
N ALA A 79 26.98 -11.60 0.00
CA ALA A 79 27.29 -10.95 -1.25
C ALA A 79 26.02 -10.81 -2.12
N LYS A 80 26.06 -9.91 -3.10
CA LYS A 80 24.98 -9.75 -4.11
C LYS A 80 24.69 -11.08 -4.78
N ILE A 81 23.43 -11.47 -4.85
CA ILE A 81 22.99 -12.74 -5.44
C ILE A 81 22.93 -12.61 -6.96
N THR A 82 23.77 -13.36 -7.65
CA THR A 82 23.84 -13.39 -9.12
C THR A 82 23.22 -14.63 -9.76
N GLY A 83 22.88 -15.65 -8.98
CA GLY A 83 22.28 -16.92 -9.42
C GLY A 83 21.96 -17.84 -8.23
N PRO A 84 21.51 -19.06 -8.49
CA PRO A 84 21.13 -19.62 -9.79
C PRO A 84 19.83 -19.04 -10.34
N GLY A 85 19.70 -19.00 -11.65
CA GLY A 85 18.50 -18.53 -12.36
C GLY A 85 18.18 -17.04 -12.17
N ALA A 86 16.99 -16.64 -12.63
CA ALA A 86 16.55 -15.25 -12.57
C ALA A 86 16.07 -14.87 -11.15
N ILE A 87 16.26 -13.59 -10.82
CA ILE A 87 15.63 -12.97 -9.65
C ILE A 87 14.09 -13.07 -9.75
N TYR A 88 13.42 -13.26 -8.64
CA TYR A 88 11.98 -13.13 -8.57
C TYR A 88 11.61 -11.64 -8.74
N ASP A 89 10.91 -11.31 -9.84
CA ASP A 89 10.44 -9.95 -10.07
C ASP A 89 9.14 -9.70 -9.30
N SER A 90 9.26 -8.93 -8.23
CA SER A 90 8.15 -8.49 -7.37
C SER A 90 7.53 -7.16 -7.83
N ALA A 91 8.15 -6.47 -8.78
CA ALA A 91 7.77 -5.11 -9.22
C ALA A 91 7.34 -5.09 -10.70
N VAL A 92 6.38 -5.95 -11.07
CA VAL A 92 5.94 -6.11 -12.46
C VAL A 92 4.99 -5.02 -12.98
N SER A 93 4.45 -4.19 -12.07
CA SER A 93 3.44 -3.18 -12.40
C SER A 93 4.01 -1.77 -12.24
N GLN A 94 4.81 -1.36 -13.20
CA GLN A 94 5.34 0.01 -13.28
C GLN A 94 4.60 0.78 -14.38
N TRP A 95 4.62 2.10 -14.33
CA TRP A 95 4.00 2.95 -15.36
C TRP A 95 4.63 2.66 -16.73
N PRO A 96 3.83 2.37 -17.78
CA PRO A 96 4.34 2.02 -19.10
C PRO A 96 5.36 3.05 -19.63
N GLY A 97 6.55 2.57 -20.01
CA GLY A 97 7.65 3.43 -20.49
C GLY A 97 8.32 4.29 -19.40
N ARG A 98 8.07 4.02 -18.14
CA ARG A 98 8.69 4.70 -16.97
C ARG A 98 9.21 3.69 -15.95
N ASP A 99 9.87 2.66 -16.42
CA ASP A 99 10.40 1.56 -15.62
C ASP A 99 11.84 1.84 -15.09
N VAL A 100 12.41 0.86 -14.39
CA VAL A 100 13.77 0.91 -13.86
C VAL A 100 14.82 1.19 -14.95
N LYS A 101 14.62 0.71 -16.18
CA LYS A 101 15.56 0.96 -17.29
C LYS A 101 15.50 2.41 -17.75
N PHE A 102 14.29 2.97 -17.88
CA PHE A 102 14.13 4.38 -18.25
C PHE A 102 14.83 5.31 -17.28
N TYR A 103 14.72 5.04 -15.97
CA TYR A 103 15.33 5.86 -14.93
C TYR A 103 16.76 5.48 -14.60
N LYS A 104 17.34 4.44 -15.25
CA LYS A 104 18.68 3.89 -14.99
C LYS A 104 18.83 3.50 -13.52
N TYR A 105 17.98 2.59 -13.07
CA TYR A 105 18.03 1.98 -11.75
C TYR A 105 18.53 0.55 -11.86
N ASP A 106 19.39 0.17 -10.92
CA ASP A 106 19.80 -1.22 -10.69
C ASP A 106 18.87 -1.89 -9.69
N THR A 107 18.71 -3.19 -9.82
CA THR A 107 18.00 -4.04 -8.89
C THR A 107 18.96 -5.08 -8.36
N ASP A 108 19.28 -4.97 -7.08
CA ASP A 108 20.21 -5.84 -6.37
C ASP A 108 19.48 -6.71 -5.36
N GLU A 109 19.86 -7.98 -5.27
CA GLU A 109 19.27 -8.92 -4.32
C GLU A 109 20.33 -9.47 -3.39
N TYR A 110 19.94 -9.63 -2.12
CA TYR A 110 20.78 -10.15 -1.05
C TYR A 110 19.99 -11.14 -0.20
N PHE A 111 20.72 -12.07 0.44
CA PHE A 111 20.20 -12.79 1.58
C PHE A 111 20.68 -12.15 2.87
N VAL A 112 19.80 -12.12 3.86
CA VAL A 112 20.08 -11.59 5.19
C VAL A 112 19.80 -12.67 6.20
N SER A 113 20.78 -12.97 7.08
CA SER A 113 20.68 -14.02 8.09
C SER A 113 20.86 -13.45 9.49
N GLY A 114 20.03 -13.87 10.41
CA GLY A 114 20.07 -13.40 11.80
C GLY A 114 19.28 -14.32 12.73
N THR A 115 19.01 -13.81 13.92
CA THR A 115 18.15 -14.48 14.91
C THR A 115 17.03 -13.52 15.30
N ALA A 116 15.79 -13.98 15.20
CA ALA A 116 14.60 -13.24 15.58
C ALA A 116 13.63 -14.16 16.33
N ASN A 117 13.00 -13.65 17.38
CA ASN A 117 12.15 -14.44 18.28
C ASN A 117 12.87 -15.72 18.77
N GLY A 118 14.18 -15.61 19.10
CA GLY A 118 15.01 -16.72 19.58
C GLY A 118 15.32 -17.81 18.56
N LYS A 119 14.97 -17.64 17.28
CA LYS A 119 15.18 -18.62 16.21
C LYS A 119 15.99 -18.02 15.07
N PRO A 120 16.87 -18.80 14.41
CA PRO A 120 17.57 -18.33 13.22
C PRO A 120 16.58 -18.05 12.10
N TYR A 121 16.93 -17.06 11.27
CA TYR A 121 16.24 -16.80 10.00
C TYR A 121 17.23 -16.55 8.87
N LYS A 122 16.79 -16.82 7.65
CA LYS A 122 17.42 -16.34 6.41
C LYS A 122 16.31 -15.78 5.52
N THR A 123 16.43 -14.52 5.17
CA THR A 123 15.43 -13.79 4.39
C THR A 123 16.02 -13.12 3.17
N ARG A 124 15.15 -12.58 2.31
CA ARG A 124 15.47 -11.89 1.06
C ARG A 124 15.33 -10.38 1.25
N LEU A 125 16.33 -9.65 0.75
CA LEU A 125 16.34 -8.19 0.66
C LEU A 125 16.61 -7.79 -0.79
N VAL A 126 15.75 -6.94 -1.36
CA VAL A 126 15.96 -6.34 -2.69
C VAL A 126 16.13 -4.84 -2.55
N ILE A 127 17.17 -4.32 -3.20
CA ILE A 127 17.48 -2.89 -3.27
C ILE A 127 17.32 -2.44 -4.72
N ARG A 128 16.47 -1.42 -4.94
CA ARG A 128 16.36 -0.73 -6.22
C ARG A 128 16.93 0.67 -6.04
N ARG A 129 18.00 0.98 -6.75
CA ARG A 129 18.79 2.20 -6.54
C ARG A 129 19.24 2.83 -7.87
N PRO A 130 19.50 4.15 -7.92
CA PRO A 130 20.16 4.75 -9.09
C PRO A 130 21.45 4.02 -9.42
N ALA A 131 21.70 3.72 -10.71
CA ALA A 131 22.97 3.14 -11.15
C ALA A 131 24.16 4.07 -10.89
N ASP A 132 23.91 5.38 -10.87
CA ASP A 132 24.86 6.41 -10.45
C ASP A 132 24.55 6.87 -9.02
N ASN A 133 25.45 6.57 -8.09
CA ASN A 133 25.31 6.96 -6.68
C ASN A 133 25.19 8.47 -6.46
N ALA A 134 25.74 9.31 -7.36
CA ALA A 134 25.63 10.77 -7.27
C ALA A 134 24.16 11.24 -7.39
N ARG A 135 23.28 10.42 -7.96
CA ARG A 135 21.84 10.70 -8.06
C ARG A 135 21.06 10.33 -6.79
N PHE A 136 21.68 9.63 -5.84
CA PHE A 136 20.98 9.23 -4.64
C PHE A 136 20.57 10.44 -3.79
N SER A 137 19.30 10.54 -3.50
CA SER A 137 18.72 11.66 -2.73
C SER A 137 19.04 11.65 -1.24
N GLY A 138 19.57 10.56 -0.69
CA GLY A 138 19.72 10.33 0.74
C GLY A 138 18.49 9.70 1.42
N LEU A 139 17.41 9.44 0.68
CA LEU A 139 16.14 8.94 1.21
C LEU A 139 15.86 7.50 0.75
N VAL A 140 15.43 6.66 1.70
CA VAL A 140 15.10 5.25 1.45
C VAL A 140 13.63 5.00 1.76
N LEU A 141 12.91 4.41 0.81
CA LEU A 141 11.58 3.85 0.99
C LEU A 141 11.71 2.35 1.22
N SER A 142 11.44 1.89 2.43
CA SER A 142 11.41 0.47 2.77
C SER A 142 9.99 -0.08 2.78
N GLU A 143 9.85 -1.36 2.44
CA GLU A 143 8.58 -2.08 2.55
C GLU A 143 8.79 -3.51 3.04
N ALA A 144 7.81 -4.02 3.80
CA ALA A 144 7.63 -5.46 3.91
C ALA A 144 7.04 -5.96 2.60
N MET A 145 7.69 -6.91 1.91
CA MET A 145 7.12 -7.48 0.68
C MET A 145 5.70 -7.97 0.95
N HIS A 146 4.77 -7.56 0.09
CA HIS A 146 3.38 -7.96 0.25
C HIS A 146 3.26 -9.50 0.21
N PRO A 147 2.44 -10.16 1.07
CA PRO A 147 2.31 -11.62 1.09
C PRO A 147 1.92 -12.25 -0.25
N ALA A 148 1.30 -11.49 -1.16
CA ALA A 148 1.06 -11.91 -2.55
C ALA A 148 2.32 -11.87 -3.44
N GLY A 149 3.48 -11.49 -2.92
CA GLY A 149 4.75 -11.45 -3.65
C GLY A 149 5.02 -10.14 -4.39
N ASN A 150 4.44 -9.03 -3.98
CA ASN A 150 4.55 -7.74 -4.67
C ASN A 150 5.36 -6.72 -3.89
N ALA A 151 6.08 -5.88 -4.62
CA ALA A 151 6.75 -4.68 -4.11
C ALA A 151 5.84 -3.45 -4.30
N HIS A 152 4.72 -3.42 -3.57
CA HIS A 152 3.70 -2.40 -3.80
C HIS A 152 4.14 -0.99 -3.43
N ALA A 153 5.01 -0.81 -2.43
CA ALA A 153 5.54 0.52 -2.11
C ALA A 153 6.30 1.09 -3.30
N PHE A 154 7.13 0.27 -3.94
CA PHE A 154 7.83 0.67 -5.15
C PHE A 154 6.86 0.87 -6.32
N GLU A 155 5.98 -0.09 -6.60
CA GLU A 155 5.04 -0.02 -7.73
C GLU A 155 4.09 1.19 -7.64
N TYR A 156 3.66 1.55 -6.43
CA TYR A 156 2.71 2.65 -6.20
C TYR A 156 3.36 4.04 -6.04
N THR A 157 4.69 4.11 -6.24
CA THR A 157 5.44 5.38 -6.16
C THR A 157 6.58 5.46 -7.17
N SER A 158 6.68 4.51 -8.08
CA SER A 158 7.87 4.22 -8.88
C SER A 158 8.37 5.41 -9.70
N VAL A 159 7.49 6.13 -10.39
CA VAL A 159 7.85 7.30 -11.21
C VAL A 159 8.42 8.42 -10.35
N TYR A 160 7.75 8.78 -9.25
CA TYR A 160 8.24 9.80 -8.32
C TYR A 160 9.53 9.36 -7.63
N LEU A 161 9.55 8.15 -7.09
CA LEU A 161 10.70 7.59 -6.38
C LEU A 161 11.96 7.62 -7.26
N MET A 162 11.86 7.10 -8.47
CA MET A 162 13.00 7.01 -9.39
C MET A 162 13.41 8.36 -10.00
N SER A 163 12.45 9.23 -10.31
CA SER A 163 12.77 10.58 -10.81
C SER A 163 13.48 11.43 -9.77
N SER A 164 13.20 11.20 -8.50
CA SER A 164 13.78 11.91 -7.34
C SER A 164 15.09 11.31 -6.83
N GLY A 165 15.53 10.17 -7.38
CA GLY A 165 16.76 9.50 -6.92
C GLY A 165 16.62 8.81 -5.57
N HIS A 166 15.41 8.48 -5.12
CA HIS A 166 15.20 7.72 -3.89
C HIS A 166 15.54 6.23 -4.09
N ILE A 167 15.94 5.54 -3.03
CA ILE A 167 16.18 4.09 -3.04
C ILE A 167 14.96 3.37 -2.49
N ALA A 168 14.57 2.24 -3.11
CA ALA A 168 13.57 1.34 -2.56
C ALA A 168 14.24 0.08 -1.98
N ALA A 169 13.81 -0.35 -0.79
CA ALA A 169 14.25 -1.55 -0.12
C ALA A 169 13.05 -2.46 0.20
N GLU A 170 13.02 -3.64 -0.39
CA GLU A 170 11.96 -4.64 -0.21
C GLU A 170 12.47 -5.76 0.68
N ILE A 171 11.80 -6.00 1.80
CA ILE A 171 12.16 -6.96 2.84
C ILE A 171 11.12 -8.09 2.87
N LEU A 172 11.53 -9.32 2.62
CA LEU A 172 10.68 -10.48 2.85
C LEU A 172 10.59 -10.76 4.36
N THR A 173 9.40 -10.69 4.96
CA THR A 173 9.23 -10.79 6.42
C THR A 173 8.39 -11.97 6.87
N GLY A 174 7.75 -12.67 5.96
CA GLY A 174 6.87 -13.80 6.24
C GLY A 174 7.21 -15.02 5.40
N THR A 175 6.32 -16.00 5.35
CA THR A 175 6.54 -17.24 4.60
C THR A 175 6.90 -16.98 3.14
N SER A 176 7.91 -17.68 2.64
CA SER A 176 8.55 -17.47 1.35
C SER A 176 7.92 -18.24 0.17
N ALA A 177 6.63 -18.61 0.27
CA ALA A 177 5.99 -19.48 -0.72
C ALA A 177 6.04 -18.95 -2.16
N VAL A 178 5.85 -17.63 -2.36
CA VAL A 178 5.79 -17.03 -3.70
C VAL A 178 7.15 -16.99 -4.39
N PRO A 179 8.24 -16.43 -3.81
CA PRO A 179 9.56 -16.48 -4.44
C PRO A 179 10.09 -17.91 -4.58
N LEU A 180 9.84 -18.81 -3.60
CA LEU A 180 10.22 -20.23 -3.70
C LEU A 180 9.55 -20.92 -4.89
N ALA A 181 8.26 -20.67 -5.14
CA ALA A 181 7.55 -21.23 -6.27
C ALA A 181 8.10 -20.72 -7.61
N ALA A 182 8.62 -19.49 -7.64
CA ALA A 182 9.20 -18.88 -8.84
C ALA A 182 10.57 -19.45 -9.20
N ASN A 183 11.44 -19.70 -8.21
CA ASN A 183 12.76 -20.30 -8.40
C ASN A 183 13.19 -21.06 -7.15
N LYS A 184 12.88 -22.37 -7.12
CA LYS A 184 13.14 -23.24 -5.97
C LYS A 184 14.63 -23.37 -5.64
N GLU A 185 15.51 -23.39 -6.64
CA GLU A 185 16.95 -23.54 -6.43
C GLU A 185 17.54 -22.26 -5.79
N ARG A 186 17.19 -21.10 -6.32
CA ARG A 186 17.69 -19.81 -5.82
C ARG A 186 17.27 -19.52 -4.38
N TYR A 187 16.07 -19.91 -4.01
CA TYR A 187 15.45 -19.56 -2.72
C TYR A 187 15.31 -20.73 -1.75
N ALA A 188 15.99 -21.86 -2.03
CA ALA A 188 15.92 -23.07 -1.20
C ALA A 188 16.26 -22.85 0.27
N ASP A 189 17.21 -21.94 0.52
CA ASP A 189 17.73 -21.67 1.86
C ASP A 189 16.92 -20.64 2.67
N LEU A 190 15.91 -20.03 2.08
CA LEU A 190 15.08 -19.08 2.82
C LEU A 190 14.36 -19.80 3.96
N THR A 191 14.56 -19.30 5.17
CA THR A 191 14.00 -19.85 6.40
C THR A 191 13.53 -18.70 7.28
N LEU A 192 12.22 -18.54 7.40
CA LEU A 192 11.61 -17.52 8.26
C LEU A 192 10.18 -17.92 8.59
N SER A 193 9.65 -17.34 9.66
CA SER A 193 8.27 -17.55 10.14
C SER A 193 7.61 -16.23 10.50
N ASN A 194 6.28 -16.20 10.48
CA ASN A 194 5.51 -14.97 10.70
C ASN A 194 5.69 -14.37 12.10
N ASP A 195 6.06 -15.17 13.09
CA ASP A 195 6.35 -14.70 14.46
C ASP A 195 7.70 -13.96 14.59
N GLN A 196 8.52 -13.96 13.54
CA GLN A 196 9.80 -13.25 13.46
C GLN A 196 9.68 -11.87 12.79
N THR A 197 8.54 -11.56 12.17
CA THR A 197 8.32 -10.41 11.28
C THR A 197 8.82 -9.08 11.87
N ASN A 198 8.45 -8.75 13.11
CA ASN A 198 8.80 -7.46 13.71
C ASN A 198 10.30 -7.29 13.94
N GLU A 199 10.97 -8.34 14.42
CA GLU A 199 12.42 -8.29 14.61
C GLU A 199 13.16 -8.30 13.27
N ILE A 200 12.71 -9.05 12.27
CA ILE A 200 13.28 -9.00 10.91
C ILE A 200 13.19 -7.59 10.35
N LEU A 201 12.02 -6.94 10.43
CA LEU A 201 11.86 -5.55 9.98
C LEU A 201 12.82 -4.61 10.72
N ALA A 202 12.96 -4.77 12.03
CA ALA A 202 13.86 -3.93 12.82
C ALA A 202 15.33 -4.16 12.45
N GLN A 203 15.78 -5.42 12.42
CA GLN A 203 17.17 -5.77 12.17
C GLN A 203 17.60 -5.42 10.73
N VAL A 204 16.76 -5.78 9.72
CA VAL A 204 17.07 -5.47 8.31
C VAL A 204 16.96 -3.97 8.05
N GLY A 205 15.99 -3.28 8.64
CA GLY A 205 15.89 -1.82 8.57
C GLY A 205 17.14 -1.11 9.14
N ALA A 206 17.66 -1.58 10.28
CA ALA A 206 18.91 -1.07 10.85
C ALA A 206 20.12 -1.40 9.97
N LEU A 207 20.17 -2.60 9.40
CA LEU A 207 21.23 -3.02 8.47
C LEU A 207 21.30 -2.12 7.22
N ILE A 208 20.17 -1.77 6.61
CA ILE A 208 20.10 -0.91 5.43
C ILE A 208 20.82 0.43 5.68
N ARG A 209 20.71 0.97 6.90
CA ARG A 209 21.37 2.25 7.30
C ARG A 209 22.81 2.09 7.78
N SER A 210 23.25 0.88 8.01
CA SER A 210 24.55 0.60 8.63
C SER A 210 25.72 0.67 7.63
N LYS A 211 26.94 0.80 8.16
CA LYS A 211 28.17 0.74 7.35
C LYS A 211 28.53 -0.66 6.86
N THR A 212 27.80 -1.69 7.30
CA THR A 212 27.95 -3.08 6.86
C THR A 212 26.77 -3.54 6.00
N GLY A 213 25.82 -2.64 5.71
CA GLY A 213 24.63 -2.90 4.94
C GLY A 213 24.82 -2.77 3.43
N PRO A 214 23.74 -2.99 2.66
CA PRO A 214 23.78 -2.96 1.19
C PRO A 214 23.98 -1.54 0.63
N LEU A 215 23.87 -0.52 1.46
CA LEU A 215 24.04 0.91 1.12
C LEU A 215 25.25 1.54 1.81
N ALA A 216 26.25 0.73 2.20
CA ALA A 216 27.45 1.21 2.89
C ALA A 216 28.29 2.21 2.07
N ASP A 217 28.10 2.24 0.75
CA ASP A 217 28.75 3.12 -0.24
C ASP A 217 28.07 4.49 -0.39
N VAL A 218 26.93 4.72 0.25
CA VAL A 218 26.20 6.00 0.24
C VAL A 218 25.75 6.41 1.65
N THR A 219 25.25 7.64 1.79
CA THR A 219 24.77 8.13 3.09
C THR A 219 23.23 8.14 3.12
N VAL A 220 22.63 7.21 3.86
CA VAL A 220 21.20 7.21 4.14
C VAL A 220 20.89 8.25 5.22
N ARG A 221 20.22 9.35 4.86
CA ARG A 221 19.79 10.37 5.83
C ARG A 221 18.51 9.99 6.53
N LYS A 222 17.51 9.54 5.77
CA LYS A 222 16.19 9.16 6.27
C LYS A 222 15.70 7.88 5.61
N GLN A 223 14.94 7.10 6.38
CA GLN A 223 14.31 5.87 5.94
C GLN A 223 12.87 5.83 6.44
N VAL A 224 11.93 5.61 5.54
CA VAL A 224 10.51 5.47 5.88
C VAL A 224 10.02 4.06 5.56
N LEU A 225 9.02 3.57 6.32
CA LEU A 225 8.40 2.28 6.05
C LEU A 225 7.01 2.49 5.44
N PHE A 226 6.80 1.91 4.28
CA PHE A 226 5.53 1.88 3.57
C PHE A 226 4.90 0.50 3.63
N GLY A 227 3.59 0.43 3.67
CA GLY A 227 2.82 -0.81 3.52
C GLY A 227 1.46 -0.53 2.91
N THR A 228 0.99 -1.45 2.07
CA THR A 228 -0.36 -1.37 1.50
C THR A 228 -1.12 -2.66 1.73
N SER A 229 -2.43 -2.59 1.98
CA SER A 229 -3.25 -3.79 2.16
C SER A 229 -2.67 -4.72 3.24
N ALA A 230 -2.36 -5.97 2.91
CA ALA A 230 -1.76 -6.93 3.84
C ALA A 230 -0.38 -6.49 4.36
N SER A 231 0.46 -5.82 3.55
CA SER A 231 1.73 -5.28 4.06
C SER A 231 1.53 -4.02 4.92
N SER A 232 0.42 -3.30 4.77
CA SER A 232 0.04 -2.26 5.72
C SER A 232 -0.32 -2.85 7.10
N ALA A 233 -0.96 -4.02 7.14
CA ALA A 233 -1.17 -4.73 8.41
C ALA A 233 0.16 -5.15 9.06
N ILE A 234 1.14 -5.59 8.28
CA ILE A 234 2.50 -5.87 8.77
C ILE A 234 3.12 -4.61 9.37
N LEU A 235 3.05 -3.48 8.65
CA LEU A 235 3.55 -2.19 9.12
C LEU A 235 2.86 -1.77 10.43
N THR A 236 1.54 -1.83 10.50
CA THR A 236 0.80 -1.40 11.70
C THR A 236 1.07 -2.29 12.91
N ASN A 237 1.27 -3.59 12.70
CA ASN A 237 1.68 -4.53 13.73
C ASN A 237 3.14 -4.30 14.20
N TYR A 238 3.97 -3.66 13.38
CA TYR A 238 5.34 -3.28 13.75
C TYR A 238 5.40 -2.03 14.62
N LEU A 239 4.40 -1.15 14.61
CA LEU A 239 4.47 0.13 15.34
C LEU A 239 4.78 0.01 16.85
N PRO A 240 4.25 -0.97 17.60
CA PRO A 240 4.70 -1.19 18.99
C PRO A 240 6.19 -1.53 19.08
N ALA A 241 6.73 -2.31 18.14
CA ALA A 241 8.15 -2.67 18.09
C ALA A 241 9.02 -1.45 17.72
N HIS A 242 8.53 -0.53 16.87
CA HIS A 242 9.20 0.74 16.60
C HIS A 242 9.44 1.56 17.86
N MET A 243 8.51 1.57 18.80
CA MET A 243 8.66 2.35 20.04
C MET A 243 9.84 1.88 20.91
N VAL A 244 10.31 0.65 20.75
CA VAL A 244 11.36 0.06 21.57
C VAL A 244 12.63 -0.32 20.81
N TYR A 245 12.55 -0.78 19.57
CA TYR A 245 13.75 -1.14 18.80
C TYR A 245 14.44 0.10 18.24
N ARG A 246 15.79 0.08 18.32
CA ARG A 246 16.67 1.16 17.84
C ARG A 246 17.82 0.57 17.02
N THR A 247 18.45 1.42 16.20
CA THR A 247 19.75 1.07 15.58
C THR A 247 20.82 0.85 16.65
N PRO A 248 21.98 0.26 16.32
CA PRO A 248 23.10 0.16 17.27
C PRO A 248 23.51 1.51 17.89
N GLU A 249 23.32 2.61 17.18
CA GLU A 249 23.59 3.98 17.62
C GLU A 249 22.41 4.59 18.41
N MET A 250 21.43 3.79 18.79
CA MET A 250 20.22 4.18 19.54
C MET A 250 19.33 5.19 18.83
N GLN A 251 19.34 5.21 17.48
CA GLN A 251 18.46 6.03 16.66
C GLN A 251 17.20 5.25 16.25
N HIS A 252 16.17 5.94 15.79
CA HIS A 252 15.03 5.31 15.13
C HIS A 252 15.49 4.54 13.91
N ILE A 253 14.91 3.35 13.70
CA ILE A 253 15.18 2.53 12.51
C ILE A 253 14.46 3.12 11.31
N TYR A 254 13.20 3.51 11.50
CA TYR A 254 12.39 4.21 10.50
C TYR A 254 12.04 5.61 11.01
N ASP A 255 12.20 6.61 10.17
CA ASP A 255 11.96 8.03 10.48
C ASP A 255 10.50 8.44 10.18
N GLY A 256 9.69 7.56 9.61
CA GLY A 256 8.28 7.81 9.31
C GLY A 256 7.57 6.59 8.74
N PHE A 257 6.24 6.64 8.70
CA PHE A 257 5.39 5.53 8.29
C PHE A 257 4.31 5.96 7.30
N MET A 258 4.03 5.09 6.32
CA MET A 258 2.97 5.29 5.34
C MET A 258 2.12 4.01 5.16
N PRO A 259 1.17 3.74 6.07
CA PRO A 259 0.18 2.70 5.88
C PRO A 259 -0.88 3.13 4.87
N THR A 260 -1.12 2.32 3.83
CA THR A 260 -2.09 2.61 2.78
C THR A 260 -3.06 1.46 2.56
N SER A 261 -4.21 1.73 1.92
CA SER A 261 -5.25 0.72 1.71
C SER A 261 -5.58 -0.06 2.99
N ASN A 262 -5.72 0.67 4.09
CA ASN A 262 -5.97 0.14 5.43
C ASN A 262 -6.92 1.07 6.18
N GLY A 263 -8.03 0.52 6.67
CA GLY A 263 -9.06 1.22 7.42
C GLY A 263 -8.92 1.10 8.95
N SER A 264 -7.81 0.59 9.46
CA SER A 264 -7.60 0.45 10.89
C SER A 264 -7.31 1.79 11.55
N VAL A 265 -7.73 1.94 12.80
CA VAL A 265 -7.24 3.01 13.67
C VAL A 265 -5.79 2.72 14.02
N ILE A 266 -4.89 3.65 13.68
CA ILE A 266 -3.46 3.47 13.86
C ILE A 266 -3.01 4.17 15.14
N MET A 267 -2.19 3.49 15.94
CA MET A 267 -1.64 4.06 17.17
C MET A 267 -0.75 5.28 16.88
N ALA A 268 -0.66 6.19 17.84
CA ALA A 268 0.31 7.27 17.80
C ALA A 268 1.75 6.73 17.95
N VAL A 269 2.67 7.33 17.22
CA VAL A 269 4.11 7.03 17.28
C VAL A 269 4.91 8.32 17.33
N ASP A 270 6.17 8.23 17.71
CA ASP A 270 7.08 9.37 17.93
C ASP A 270 7.76 9.90 16.65
N VAL A 271 7.28 9.48 15.47
CA VAL A 271 7.73 9.94 14.14
C VAL A 271 6.52 10.25 13.24
N PRO A 272 6.68 11.04 12.16
CA PRO A 272 5.60 11.35 11.23
C PRO A 272 4.94 10.10 10.61
N LEU A 273 3.61 10.13 10.50
CA LEU A 273 2.82 9.09 9.88
C LEU A 273 1.75 9.69 8.96
N ILE A 274 1.72 9.25 7.70
CA ILE A 274 0.64 9.58 6.76
C ILE A 274 -0.11 8.30 6.39
N GLN A 275 -1.39 8.22 6.78
CA GLN A 275 -2.29 7.14 6.39
C GLN A 275 -3.01 7.50 5.10
N VAL A 276 -3.12 6.55 4.17
CA VAL A 276 -3.84 6.74 2.90
C VAL A 276 -4.82 5.59 2.69
N PRO A 277 -6.04 5.69 3.24
CA PRO A 277 -7.10 4.74 2.92
C PRO A 277 -7.63 5.00 1.52
N THR A 278 -8.13 3.96 0.87
CA THR A 278 -8.88 4.10 -0.38
C THR A 278 -10.38 4.21 -0.11
N GLN A 279 -11.19 4.37 -1.15
CA GLN A 279 -12.65 4.47 -1.01
C GLN A 279 -13.29 3.23 -0.32
N HIS A 280 -12.56 2.11 -0.22
CA HIS A 280 -13.05 0.93 0.50
C HIS A 280 -12.86 1.01 2.00
N GLU A 281 -11.76 1.62 2.44
CA GLU A 281 -11.38 1.60 3.84
C GLU A 281 -11.79 2.86 4.60
N GLN A 282 -12.02 3.96 3.90
CA GLN A 282 -12.29 5.26 4.52
C GLN A 282 -13.53 5.24 5.44
N GLU A 283 -14.55 4.43 5.16
CA GLU A 283 -15.74 4.28 5.99
C GLU A 283 -15.42 3.77 7.40
N ASN A 284 -14.33 3.03 7.57
CA ASN A 284 -13.89 2.49 8.86
C ASN A 284 -13.09 3.50 9.68
N ILE A 285 -12.47 4.48 9.03
CA ILE A 285 -11.59 5.47 9.68
C ILE A 285 -12.33 6.76 9.99
N ALA A 286 -13.37 7.08 9.25
CA ALA A 286 -14.01 8.39 9.13
C ALA A 286 -14.28 9.12 10.45
N THR A 287 -14.29 8.42 11.56
CA THR A 287 -14.70 9.01 12.83
C THR A 287 -13.59 9.05 13.88
N ASN A 288 -12.41 8.47 13.63
CA ASN A 288 -11.63 7.99 14.75
C ASN A 288 -10.31 8.69 15.02
N ARG A 289 -9.67 9.31 14.02
CA ARG A 289 -8.41 10.01 14.24
C ARG A 289 -8.32 11.33 13.49
N GLN A 290 -8.07 12.38 14.24
CA GLN A 290 -7.82 13.72 13.70
C GLN A 290 -6.34 13.89 13.34
N ASP A 291 -6.06 14.76 12.36
CA ASP A 291 -4.70 15.17 12.03
C ASP A 291 -4.03 15.85 13.23
N GLY A 292 -2.79 15.46 13.53
CA GLY A 292 -2.00 15.97 14.65
C GLY A 292 -0.64 16.52 14.21
N ASP A 293 -0.13 17.50 14.97
CA ASP A 293 1.17 18.12 14.75
C ASP A 293 2.07 18.03 16.00
N ALA A 294 1.53 17.53 17.12
CA ALA A 294 2.27 17.40 18.36
C ALA A 294 3.38 16.36 18.27
N ALA A 295 4.48 16.59 18.98
CA ALA A 295 5.50 15.57 19.15
C ALA A 295 4.88 14.30 19.78
N GLY A 296 5.13 13.14 19.17
CA GLY A 296 4.51 11.87 19.55
C GLY A 296 3.12 11.61 18.94
N ASP A 297 2.56 12.55 18.18
CA ASP A 297 1.30 12.39 17.42
C ASP A 297 1.30 13.20 16.12
N GLN A 298 2.35 13.07 15.34
CA GLN A 298 2.49 13.68 14.00
C GLN A 298 1.76 12.81 12.98
N TYR A 299 0.51 13.18 12.64
CA TYR A 299 -0.37 12.33 11.84
C TYR A 299 -1.13 13.12 10.78
N ARG A 300 -1.25 12.53 9.57
CA ARG A 300 -2.18 12.92 8.51
C ARG A 300 -2.94 11.71 8.00
N ASN A 301 -4.18 11.95 7.58
CA ASN A 301 -4.96 10.98 6.83
C ASN A 301 -5.37 11.60 5.49
N TYR A 302 -4.91 11.02 4.38
CA TYR A 302 -5.17 11.51 3.03
C TYR A 302 -6.11 10.58 2.27
N GLU A 303 -7.31 11.08 1.99
CA GLU A 303 -8.37 10.37 1.29
C GLU A 303 -8.55 10.95 -0.10
N PHE A 304 -8.05 10.27 -1.13
CA PHE A 304 -8.16 10.72 -2.51
C PHE A 304 -9.48 10.24 -3.13
N ALA A 305 -10.31 11.20 -3.57
CA ALA A 305 -11.58 10.89 -4.22
C ALA A 305 -11.33 10.15 -5.56
N GLY A 306 -12.06 9.07 -5.79
CA GLY A 306 -11.90 8.19 -6.96
C GLY A 306 -10.91 7.04 -6.80
N MET A 307 -10.04 7.07 -5.77
CA MET A 307 -8.98 6.08 -5.59
C MET A 307 -9.51 4.76 -5.02
N GLY A 308 -9.29 3.67 -5.73
CA GLY A 308 -9.62 2.31 -5.29
C GLY A 308 -8.45 1.58 -4.63
N HIS A 309 -8.75 0.46 -3.97
CA HIS A 309 -7.74 -0.46 -3.44
C HIS A 309 -6.97 -1.15 -4.58
N LEU A 310 -7.72 -1.55 -5.63
CA LEU A 310 -7.18 -2.15 -6.85
C LEU A 310 -7.63 -1.35 -8.08
N ASP A 311 -6.72 -1.17 -9.02
CA ASP A 311 -6.95 -0.52 -10.31
C ASP A 311 -6.42 -1.38 -11.48
N SER A 312 -6.62 -0.92 -12.71
CA SER A 312 -6.14 -1.63 -13.91
C SER A 312 -4.67 -1.38 -14.22
N ARG A 313 -4.04 -0.31 -13.70
CA ARG A 313 -2.65 0.07 -14.01
C ARG A 313 -1.67 -0.76 -13.19
N ASN A 314 -1.85 -0.78 -11.88
CA ASN A 314 -0.93 -1.43 -10.96
C ASN A 314 -1.31 -2.90 -10.68
N ASN A 315 -2.56 -3.30 -10.92
CA ASN A 315 -3.05 -4.64 -10.62
C ASN A 315 -3.54 -5.43 -11.84
N GLY A 316 -3.64 -4.82 -13.02
CA GLY A 316 -4.10 -5.46 -14.25
C GLY A 316 -3.39 -6.77 -14.59
N PRO A 317 -2.07 -6.90 -14.46
CA PRO A 317 -1.36 -8.15 -14.71
C PRO A 317 -1.73 -9.28 -13.73
N ARG A 318 -2.20 -8.94 -12.52
CA ARG A 318 -2.51 -9.89 -11.45
C ARG A 318 -3.99 -10.20 -11.34
N LEU A 319 -4.84 -9.21 -11.61
CA LEU A 319 -6.30 -9.36 -11.63
C LEU A 319 -6.78 -9.15 -13.06
N PRO A 320 -7.10 -10.22 -13.81
CA PRO A 320 -7.61 -10.10 -15.16
C PRO A 320 -8.89 -9.25 -15.19
N GLN A 321 -9.04 -8.42 -16.21
CA GLN A 321 -10.25 -7.60 -16.42
C GLN A 321 -11.55 -8.44 -16.42
N SER A 322 -11.46 -9.68 -16.91
CA SER A 322 -12.57 -10.63 -16.94
C SER A 322 -12.94 -11.23 -15.58
N ALA A 323 -12.16 -10.99 -14.53
CA ALA A 323 -12.47 -11.50 -13.20
C ALA A 323 -13.65 -10.80 -12.53
N CYS A 324 -13.96 -9.56 -12.97
CA CYS A 324 -15.06 -8.76 -12.45
C CYS A 324 -16.08 -8.42 -13.55
N VAL A 325 -17.32 -8.15 -13.16
CA VAL A 325 -18.42 -7.80 -14.09
C VAL A 325 -18.11 -6.50 -14.83
N ASN A 326 -17.60 -5.50 -14.14
CA ASN A 326 -17.27 -4.21 -14.73
C ASN A 326 -15.75 -4.05 -14.91
N PRO A 327 -15.29 -3.27 -15.91
CA PRO A 327 -13.88 -3.02 -16.11
C PRO A 327 -13.28 -2.29 -14.88
N LEU A 328 -12.08 -2.71 -14.51
CA LEU A 328 -11.35 -2.05 -13.42
C LEU A 328 -11.05 -0.58 -13.79
N SER A 329 -11.10 0.28 -12.78
CA SER A 329 -10.76 1.68 -12.92
C SER A 329 -9.34 1.86 -13.44
N ASN A 330 -9.14 2.80 -14.35
CA ASN A 330 -7.82 3.25 -14.82
C ASN A 330 -7.29 4.46 -14.03
N TYR A 331 -7.83 4.72 -12.85
CA TYR A 331 -7.38 5.78 -11.95
C TYR A 331 -5.87 5.62 -11.68
N PRO A 332 -5.07 6.71 -11.74
CA PRO A 332 -3.63 6.63 -11.52
C PRO A 332 -3.29 6.64 -10.02
N LEU A 333 -3.58 5.54 -9.33
CA LEU A 333 -3.31 5.36 -7.91
C LEU A 333 -1.86 5.74 -7.56
N GLU A 334 -0.89 5.33 -8.39
CA GLU A 334 0.52 5.63 -8.21
C GLU A 334 0.80 7.13 -8.08
N ALA A 335 0.16 7.97 -8.92
CA ALA A 335 0.40 9.41 -8.90
C ALA A 335 0.01 10.05 -7.56
N TYR A 336 -1.10 9.59 -6.96
CA TYR A 336 -1.63 10.16 -5.72
C TYR A 336 -1.03 9.52 -4.46
N MET A 337 -0.64 8.24 -4.50
CA MET A 337 0.20 7.64 -3.46
C MET A 337 1.56 8.35 -3.38
N SER A 338 2.12 8.75 -4.53
CA SER A 338 3.36 9.53 -4.60
C SER A 338 3.22 10.93 -3.98
N VAL A 339 2.05 11.57 -4.05
CA VAL A 339 1.79 12.83 -3.34
C VAL A 339 1.92 12.65 -1.83
N ALA A 340 1.33 11.59 -1.29
CA ALA A 340 1.42 11.32 0.14
C ALA A 340 2.88 10.99 0.56
N LEU A 341 3.60 10.21 -0.25
CA LEU A 341 5.02 9.91 -0.01
C LEU A 341 5.87 11.19 -0.07
N TYR A 342 5.66 12.07 -1.05
CA TYR A 342 6.34 13.35 -1.16
C TYR A 342 6.17 14.19 0.13
N HIS A 343 4.95 14.27 0.63
CA HIS A 343 4.68 14.99 1.87
C HIS A 343 5.33 14.33 3.10
N LEU A 344 5.30 13.00 3.21
CA LEU A 344 5.95 12.28 4.31
C LEU A 344 7.47 12.50 4.28
N LEU A 345 8.11 12.36 3.12
CA LEU A 345 9.56 12.52 2.99
C LEU A 345 10.02 13.94 3.35
N ARG A 346 9.27 14.96 2.95
CA ARG A 346 9.57 16.36 3.36
C ARG A 346 9.36 16.58 4.85
N TRP A 347 8.38 15.92 5.44
CA TRP A 347 8.14 16.01 6.87
C TRP A 347 9.30 15.41 7.66
N VAL A 348 9.73 14.21 7.31
CA VAL A 348 10.81 13.51 8.02
C VAL A 348 12.22 14.09 7.75
N ASP A 349 12.46 14.59 6.54
CA ASP A 349 13.82 15.06 6.12
C ASP A 349 14.02 16.56 6.35
N GLN A 350 12.97 17.37 6.22
CA GLN A 350 13.04 18.84 6.23
C GLN A 350 12.22 19.46 7.37
N GLY A 351 11.43 18.69 8.12
CA GLY A 351 10.51 19.18 9.14
C GLY A 351 9.33 19.99 8.56
N ILE A 352 9.10 19.92 7.25
CA ILE A 352 8.00 20.65 6.61
C ILE A 352 6.69 19.92 6.88
N VAL A 353 5.89 20.47 7.77
CA VAL A 353 4.59 19.92 8.15
C VAL A 353 3.67 19.91 6.93
N PRO A 354 3.13 18.74 6.54
CA PRO A 354 2.27 18.65 5.37
C PRO A 354 0.90 19.26 5.62
N PRO A 355 0.21 19.77 4.56
CA PRO A 355 -1.11 20.35 4.70
C PRO A 355 -2.11 19.33 5.25
N ARG A 356 -3.14 19.82 5.94
CA ARG A 356 -4.33 19.04 6.28
C ARG A 356 -5.24 18.97 5.06
N ALA A 357 -5.95 17.85 4.94
CA ALA A 357 -6.87 17.61 3.83
C ALA A 357 -8.28 17.35 4.33
N ASP A 358 -9.27 17.71 3.51
CA ASP A 358 -10.64 17.32 3.74
C ASP A 358 -10.80 15.79 3.66
N ARG A 359 -11.80 15.27 4.36
CA ARG A 359 -12.18 13.86 4.33
C ARG A 359 -13.25 13.61 3.27
N ILE A 360 -13.30 12.41 2.72
CA ILE A 360 -14.45 11.97 1.93
C ILE A 360 -15.68 12.00 2.83
N LEU A 361 -16.76 12.61 2.32
CA LEU A 361 -18.00 12.74 3.08
C LEU A 361 -18.76 11.42 3.12
N ILE A 362 -19.27 11.07 4.30
CA ILE A 362 -20.09 9.89 4.53
C ILE A 362 -21.56 10.26 4.54
N ASP A 363 -22.38 9.51 3.81
CA ASP A 363 -23.84 9.51 3.91
C ASP A 363 -24.28 8.33 4.80
N ARG A 364 -25.34 8.52 5.55
CA ARG A 364 -25.94 7.44 6.36
C ARG A 364 -26.71 6.43 5.50
N ASN A 365 -27.11 6.81 4.29
CA ASN A 365 -27.77 5.95 3.33
C ASN A 365 -26.73 5.22 2.48
N ARG A 366 -26.86 3.90 2.38
CA ARG A 366 -25.96 3.12 1.52
C ARG A 366 -26.28 3.34 0.06
N ASN A 367 -25.23 3.49 -0.74
CA ASN A 367 -25.32 3.47 -2.19
C ASN A 367 -25.65 2.06 -2.70
N ASN A 368 -25.99 1.95 -3.98
CA ASN A 368 -26.33 0.66 -4.63
C ASN A 368 -25.16 -0.36 -4.58
N ASP A 369 -23.92 0.11 -4.52
CA ASP A 369 -22.71 -0.72 -4.35
C ASP A 369 -22.44 -1.07 -2.87
N GLY A 370 -23.28 -0.62 -1.95
CA GLY A 370 -23.15 -0.82 -0.51
C GLY A 370 -22.20 0.14 0.21
N SER A 371 -21.59 1.09 -0.51
CA SER A 371 -20.74 2.14 0.09
C SER A 371 -21.57 3.19 0.81
N LEU A 372 -20.95 3.88 1.78
CA LEU A 372 -21.55 4.97 2.55
C LEU A 372 -21.05 6.36 2.12
N MET A 373 -20.33 6.48 1.01
CA MET A 373 -19.84 7.77 0.53
C MET A 373 -20.98 8.66 0.06
N ALA A 374 -20.96 9.95 0.44
CA ALA A 374 -21.77 10.95 -0.22
C ALA A 374 -21.27 11.18 -1.65
N LEU A 375 -22.19 11.18 -2.62
CA LEU A 375 -21.88 11.30 -4.05
C LEU A 375 -22.30 12.66 -4.60
N ASP A 376 -21.52 13.16 -5.56
CA ASP A 376 -21.84 14.37 -6.32
C ASP A 376 -22.87 14.05 -7.45
N GLU A 377 -23.21 15.05 -8.25
CA GLU A 377 -24.17 14.94 -9.36
C GLU A 377 -23.71 13.97 -10.47
N HIS A 378 -22.42 13.66 -10.55
CA HIS A 378 -21.83 12.69 -11.47
C HIS A 378 -21.64 11.32 -10.85
N GLY A 379 -22.03 11.15 -9.57
CA GLY A 379 -21.94 9.91 -8.83
C GLY A 379 -20.53 9.60 -8.30
N ASN A 380 -19.64 10.61 -8.20
CA ASN A 380 -18.31 10.51 -7.62
C ASN A 380 -18.30 10.96 -6.15
N ALA A 381 -17.32 10.50 -5.37
CA ALA A 381 -17.21 10.84 -3.96
C ALA A 381 -17.08 12.35 -3.73
N LYS A 382 -17.86 12.89 -2.77
CA LYS A 382 -17.76 14.26 -2.27
C LYS A 382 -16.69 14.36 -1.18
N GLY A 383 -16.03 15.51 -1.08
CA GLY A 383 -14.94 15.72 -0.13
C GLY A 383 -13.67 14.99 -0.54
N GLY A 384 -12.78 14.78 0.42
CA GLY A 384 -11.46 14.21 0.18
C GLY A 384 -10.54 15.12 -0.63
N ILE A 385 -9.36 14.60 -0.94
CA ILE A 385 -8.43 15.27 -1.86
C ILE A 385 -8.94 15.05 -3.28
N ARG A 386 -9.43 16.11 -3.87
CA ARG A 386 -10.01 16.07 -5.22
C ARG A 386 -8.92 16.22 -6.28
N ASN A 387 -9.20 15.67 -7.45
CA ASN A 387 -8.26 15.59 -8.56
C ASN A 387 -8.99 15.67 -9.91
N PRO A 388 -8.29 15.79 -11.05
CA PRO A 388 -8.96 15.96 -12.35
C PRO A 388 -9.93 14.84 -12.74
N TYR A 389 -9.75 13.64 -12.23
CA TYR A 389 -10.63 12.49 -12.53
C TYR A 389 -12.03 12.65 -11.94
N VAL A 390 -12.16 13.37 -10.82
CA VAL A 390 -13.43 13.62 -10.16
C VAL A 390 -13.90 15.07 -10.26
N ASP A 391 -13.00 16.05 -10.51
CA ASP A 391 -13.34 17.47 -10.70
C ASP A 391 -13.72 17.78 -12.15
N MET A 392 -13.11 17.05 -13.11
CA MET A 392 -13.38 17.12 -14.54
C MET A 392 -13.82 15.71 -15.01
N PRO A 393 -14.96 15.17 -14.49
CA PRO A 393 -15.26 13.76 -14.67
C PRO A 393 -15.61 13.43 -16.12
N VAL A 394 -15.04 12.33 -16.59
CA VAL A 394 -15.44 11.65 -17.84
C VAL A 394 -16.02 10.27 -17.56
N ALA A 395 -16.00 9.89 -16.29
CA ALA A 395 -16.55 8.65 -15.78
C ALA A 395 -17.02 8.81 -14.33
N LYS A 396 -17.94 7.93 -13.94
CA LYS A 396 -18.27 7.65 -12.54
C LYS A 396 -17.31 6.59 -12.00
N TYR A 397 -16.77 6.80 -10.80
CA TYR A 397 -15.91 5.87 -10.07
C TYR A 397 -16.71 5.20 -8.96
N THR A 398 -17.18 3.97 -9.21
CA THR A 398 -17.99 3.21 -8.25
C THR A 398 -17.08 2.36 -7.37
N ALA A 399 -17.24 2.47 -6.05
CA ALA A 399 -16.29 1.94 -5.08
C ALA A 399 -16.14 0.42 -5.08
N ARG A 400 -17.20 -0.33 -5.38
CA ARG A 400 -17.21 -1.78 -5.24
C ARG A 400 -17.70 -2.44 -6.51
N ASN A 401 -16.90 -3.35 -7.06
CA ASN A 401 -17.23 -4.16 -8.23
C ASN A 401 -17.82 -5.50 -7.80
N THR A 402 -18.37 -6.23 -8.75
CA THR A 402 -18.96 -7.54 -8.55
C THR A 402 -18.11 -8.59 -9.27
N ALA A 403 -17.97 -9.78 -8.66
CA ALA A 403 -17.27 -10.89 -9.30
C ALA A 403 -18.02 -11.39 -10.52
N ALA A 404 -17.30 -11.72 -11.59
CA ALA A 404 -17.87 -12.36 -12.74
C ALA A 404 -18.43 -13.74 -12.37
N PRO A 405 -19.52 -14.22 -13.02
CA PRO A 405 -20.14 -15.51 -12.72
C PRO A 405 -19.20 -16.71 -12.88
N THR A 406 -18.24 -16.57 -13.83
CA THR A 406 -17.22 -17.59 -14.11
C THR A 406 -15.84 -17.02 -13.82
N ASN A 407 -15.03 -17.76 -13.09
CA ASN A 407 -13.66 -17.34 -12.70
C ASN A 407 -13.58 -16.02 -11.92
N GLY A 408 -14.69 -15.53 -11.36
CA GLY A 408 -14.73 -14.33 -10.54
C GLY A 408 -14.09 -14.54 -9.17
N ASN A 409 -13.52 -13.46 -8.64
CA ASN A 409 -13.02 -13.41 -7.28
C ASN A 409 -13.77 -12.32 -6.51
N ALA A 410 -14.72 -12.74 -5.68
CA ALA A 410 -15.62 -11.83 -4.97
C ALA A 410 -14.87 -10.84 -4.06
N LEU A 411 -13.81 -11.30 -3.41
CA LEU A 411 -13.03 -10.46 -2.52
C LEU A 411 -12.25 -9.40 -3.30
N LEU A 412 -11.48 -9.79 -4.33
CA LEU A 412 -10.69 -8.85 -5.12
C LEU A 412 -11.57 -7.89 -5.90
N CYS A 413 -12.69 -8.35 -6.47
CA CYS A 413 -13.64 -7.47 -7.15
C CYS A 413 -14.31 -6.50 -6.17
N GLY A 414 -14.67 -6.96 -4.97
CA GLY A 414 -15.19 -6.10 -3.90
C GLY A 414 -14.22 -4.99 -3.46
N LEU A 415 -12.92 -5.18 -3.65
CA LEU A 415 -11.85 -4.19 -3.40
C LEU A 415 -11.51 -3.34 -4.63
N SER A 416 -12.16 -3.56 -5.77
CA SER A 416 -11.85 -2.89 -7.03
C SER A 416 -12.86 -1.80 -7.34
N VAL A 417 -12.38 -0.58 -7.51
CA VAL A 417 -13.19 0.49 -8.13
C VAL A 417 -13.36 0.18 -9.61
N TYR A 418 -14.54 0.40 -10.13
CA TYR A 418 -14.79 0.35 -11.56
C TYR A 418 -15.30 1.69 -12.09
N THR A 419 -15.17 1.89 -13.40
CA THR A 419 -15.62 3.10 -14.06
C THR A 419 -16.82 2.84 -14.97
N THR A 420 -17.76 3.79 -14.94
CA THR A 420 -18.84 3.88 -15.95
C THR A 420 -18.64 5.18 -16.69
N ALA A 421 -18.38 5.09 -18.00
CA ALA A 421 -18.14 6.27 -18.84
C ALA A 421 -19.36 7.19 -18.87
N ILE A 422 -19.17 8.49 -18.84
CA ILE A 422 -20.20 9.51 -19.10
C ILE A 422 -20.45 9.53 -20.61
N PRO A 423 -21.72 9.50 -21.06
CA PRO A 423 -22.06 9.52 -22.48
C PRO A 423 -21.45 10.72 -23.23
N LYS A 424 -21.00 10.50 -24.47
CA LYS A 424 -20.36 11.55 -25.29
C LYS A 424 -21.23 12.81 -25.44
N ALA A 425 -22.55 12.65 -25.59
CA ALA A 425 -23.48 13.79 -25.69
C ALA A 425 -23.45 14.65 -24.41
N GLU A 426 -23.31 14.00 -23.25
CA GLU A 426 -23.20 14.69 -21.97
C GLU A 426 -21.82 15.36 -21.81
N LEU A 427 -20.72 14.68 -22.18
CA LEU A 427 -19.39 15.27 -22.21
C LEU A 427 -19.34 16.52 -23.10
N LYS A 428 -19.98 16.48 -24.29
CA LYS A 428 -20.13 17.66 -25.14
C LYS A 428 -20.90 18.78 -24.45
N LYS A 429 -21.95 18.48 -23.72
CA LYS A 429 -22.71 19.49 -22.94
C LYS A 429 -21.88 20.08 -21.83
N MET A 430 -21.09 19.27 -21.09
CA MET A 430 -20.25 19.69 -19.95
C MET A 430 -19.05 20.53 -20.40
N TYR A 431 -18.38 20.11 -21.47
CA TYR A 431 -17.07 20.67 -21.85
C TYR A 431 -17.06 21.37 -23.20
N GLY A 432 -18.09 21.22 -24.02
CA GLY A 432 -18.17 21.77 -25.38
C GLY A 432 -17.33 20.98 -26.36
N SER A 433 -16.05 20.79 -26.11
CA SER A 433 -15.11 20.06 -26.97
C SER A 433 -14.04 19.35 -26.17
N LYS A 434 -13.44 18.32 -26.78
CA LYS A 434 -12.26 17.61 -26.24
C LYS A 434 -11.10 18.58 -25.93
N SER A 435 -10.83 19.52 -26.83
CA SER A 435 -9.76 20.51 -26.61
C SER A 435 -10.00 21.37 -25.37
N ASN A 436 -11.25 21.77 -25.13
CA ASN A 436 -11.60 22.54 -23.94
C ASN A 436 -11.51 21.67 -22.67
N TYR A 437 -11.94 20.41 -22.72
CA TYR A 437 -11.76 19.46 -21.64
C TYR A 437 -10.29 19.32 -21.25
N VAL A 438 -9.41 19.05 -22.22
CA VAL A 438 -7.96 18.89 -21.98
C VAL A 438 -7.35 20.16 -21.37
N LYS A 439 -7.76 21.36 -21.84
CA LYS A 439 -7.34 22.64 -21.24
C LYS A 439 -7.79 22.80 -19.78
N LYS A 440 -9.01 22.36 -19.45
CA LYS A 440 -9.50 22.38 -18.06
C LYS A 440 -8.73 21.43 -17.16
N VAL A 441 -8.40 20.21 -17.65
CA VAL A 441 -7.58 19.24 -16.92
C VAL A 441 -6.17 19.81 -16.68
N ASP A 442 -5.52 20.39 -17.70
CA ASP A 442 -4.21 21.02 -17.59
C ASP A 442 -4.19 22.15 -16.55
N ALA A 443 -5.20 23.05 -16.61
CA ALA A 443 -5.33 24.13 -15.63
C ALA A 443 -5.50 23.58 -14.20
N ARG A 444 -6.35 22.56 -14.03
CA ARG A 444 -6.56 21.94 -12.71
C ARG A 444 -5.31 21.25 -12.17
N LEU A 445 -4.54 20.57 -13.02
CA LEU A 445 -3.26 19.98 -12.62
C LEU A 445 -2.30 21.06 -12.10
N LYS A 446 -2.15 22.17 -12.80
CA LYS A 446 -1.30 23.30 -12.37
C LYS A 446 -1.73 23.89 -11.02
N GLU A 447 -3.03 24.00 -10.77
CA GLU A 447 -3.56 24.41 -9.47
C GLU A 447 -3.17 23.41 -8.36
N LEU A 448 -3.36 22.12 -8.62
CA LEU A 448 -3.04 21.05 -7.67
C LEU A 448 -1.54 20.94 -7.41
N GLU A 449 -0.69 21.11 -8.42
CA GLU A 449 0.76 21.16 -8.27
C GLU A 449 1.20 22.32 -7.38
N LYS A 450 0.64 23.51 -7.60
CA LYS A 450 0.89 24.69 -6.75
C LYS A 450 0.44 24.46 -5.30
N ALA A 451 -0.66 23.74 -5.11
CA ALA A 451 -1.20 23.39 -3.80
C ALA A 451 -0.51 22.17 -3.15
N GLY A 452 0.36 21.46 -3.87
CA GLY A 452 1.05 20.26 -3.39
C GLY A 452 0.20 18.97 -3.47
N TRP A 453 -0.90 18.97 -4.21
CA TRP A 453 -1.82 17.83 -4.36
C TRP A 453 -1.67 17.09 -5.70
N SER A 454 -0.73 17.49 -6.52
CA SER A 454 -0.22 16.78 -7.70
C SER A 454 1.28 16.98 -7.80
N LEU A 455 2.00 16.06 -8.44
CA LEU A 455 3.44 16.18 -8.64
C LEU A 455 3.73 16.43 -10.12
N PRO A 456 4.61 17.40 -10.46
CA PRO A 456 4.93 17.74 -11.85
C PRO A 456 5.38 16.56 -12.72
N VAL A 457 6.00 15.54 -12.13
CA VAL A 457 6.46 14.33 -12.83
C VAL A 457 5.29 13.53 -13.44
N TYR A 458 4.08 13.66 -12.91
CA TYR A 458 2.87 13.01 -13.42
C TYR A 458 2.04 13.89 -14.35
N HIS A 459 2.36 15.19 -14.49
CA HIS A 459 1.55 16.14 -15.27
C HIS A 459 1.24 15.64 -16.67
N ASP A 460 2.28 15.40 -17.47
CA ASP A 460 2.12 14.96 -18.86
C ASP A 460 1.49 13.56 -18.97
N LEU A 461 1.72 12.71 -17.98
CA LEU A 461 1.16 11.36 -17.93
C LEU A 461 -0.36 11.40 -17.71
N ILE A 462 -0.85 12.24 -16.79
CA ILE A 462 -2.28 12.45 -16.55
C ILE A 462 -2.92 13.22 -17.72
N LEU A 463 -2.21 14.19 -18.27
CA LEU A 463 -2.71 14.93 -19.44
C LEU A 463 -2.82 14.03 -20.69
N ALA A 464 -1.96 13.01 -20.81
CA ALA A 464 -2.09 12.00 -21.87
C ALA A 464 -3.39 11.19 -21.73
N ASP A 465 -3.78 10.83 -20.50
CA ASP A 465 -5.08 10.20 -20.25
C ASP A 465 -6.24 11.08 -20.71
N ALA A 466 -6.20 12.37 -20.38
CA ALA A 466 -7.22 13.32 -20.82
C ALA A 466 -7.29 13.45 -22.35
N LYS A 467 -6.14 13.42 -23.03
CA LYS A 467 -6.06 13.41 -24.50
C LYS A 467 -6.59 12.12 -25.13
N ALA A 468 -6.55 11.01 -24.40
CA ALA A 468 -7.04 9.70 -24.88
C ALA A 468 -8.56 9.54 -24.75
N VAL A 469 -9.24 10.40 -23.97
CA VAL A 469 -10.71 10.35 -23.80
C VAL A 469 -11.42 10.46 -25.16
N ASP A 470 -12.40 9.60 -25.39
CA ASP A 470 -13.24 9.61 -26.57
C ASP A 470 -14.47 10.51 -26.35
N PHE A 471 -14.58 11.60 -27.15
CA PHE A 471 -15.59 12.65 -27.05
C PHE A 471 -16.68 12.54 -28.10
#